data_8ac88011bf31b3bf2c06843d636e3ff0
#
_entry.id   8ac88011bf31b3bf2c06843d636e3ff0
#
_cell.length_a   1.000
_cell.length_b   1.000
_cell.length_c   1.000
_cell.angle_alpha   90.00
_cell.angle_beta   90.00
_cell.angle_gamma   90.00
#
_symmetry.space_group_name_H-M   'P 1'
#
loop_
_entity.id
_entity.type
_entity.pdbx_description
1 polymer ?
#
loop_
_entity_poly.entity_id
_entity_poly.type
_entity_poly.pdbx_seq_one_letter_code
_entity_poly.pdbx_strand_id
1 'polypeptide(L)'
;MKVTVFTSNQPRHISLINKLTKVFGEVCAVVECTTVFPGETDDFYKKTIVMQEYFKKVTEAEKKYFQYDGIKGASLVKPIKAGDLNHLNLSALSSYLNSDVYIIFGASYI
;
A
#
# COMPACT_ATOMS: atom_id res chain seq x y z
N MET A 1 5.13 8.82 -18.81
CA MET A 1 5.49 7.45 -18.36
C MET A 1 4.42 6.94 -17.43
N LYS A 2 3.98 5.74 -17.67
CA LYS A 2 2.99 5.08 -16.81
C LYS A 2 3.69 4.13 -15.84
N VAL A 3 3.36 4.23 -14.56
CA VAL A 3 3.95 3.42 -13.48
C VAL A 3 2.84 2.66 -12.77
N THR A 4 3.03 1.39 -12.52
CA THR A 4 2.15 0.61 -11.65
C THR A 4 2.92 0.23 -10.39
N VAL A 5 2.32 0.50 -9.22
CA VAL A 5 2.91 0.16 -7.93
C VAL A 5 2.03 -0.87 -7.21
N PHE A 6 2.68 -1.92 -6.73
CA PHE A 6 2.08 -2.94 -5.88
C PHE A 6 2.59 -2.72 -4.46
N THR A 7 1.71 -2.37 -3.55
CA THR A 7 2.11 -1.97 -2.21
C THR A 7 1.00 -2.28 -1.20
N SER A 8 1.11 -1.76 0.00
CA SER A 8 0.12 -1.91 1.07
C SER A 8 -0.47 -0.55 1.46
N ASN A 9 -1.27 -0.51 2.49
CA ASN A 9 -2.01 0.70 2.87
C ASN A 9 -1.50 1.37 4.15
N GLN A 10 -0.30 1.07 4.59
CA GLN A 10 0.34 1.80 5.69
C GLN A 10 0.73 3.21 5.24
N PRO A 11 0.89 4.15 6.17
CA PRO A 11 1.24 5.54 5.82
C PRO A 11 2.46 5.67 4.91
N ARG A 12 3.51 4.89 5.14
CA ARG A 12 4.71 4.92 4.30
C ARG A 12 4.44 4.49 2.86
N HIS A 13 3.53 3.54 2.66
CA HIS A 13 3.16 3.06 1.33
C HIS A 13 2.34 4.10 0.58
N ILE A 14 1.38 4.70 1.25
CA ILE A 14 0.55 5.77 0.67
C ILE A 14 1.42 6.98 0.32
N SER A 15 2.37 7.32 1.19
CA SER A 15 3.33 8.38 0.93
C SER A 15 4.13 8.14 -0.35
N LEU A 16 4.57 6.90 -0.58
CA LEU A 16 5.27 6.54 -1.82
C LEU A 16 4.38 6.76 -3.05
N ILE A 17 3.14 6.30 -3.01
CA ILE A 17 2.19 6.48 -4.13
C ILE A 17 2.06 7.97 -4.44
N ASN A 18 1.86 8.80 -3.42
CA ASN A 18 1.68 10.24 -3.59
C ASN A 18 2.94 10.92 -4.14
N LYS A 19 4.12 10.47 -3.75
CA LYS A 19 5.38 10.98 -4.30
C LYS A 19 5.56 10.59 -5.76
N LEU A 20 5.21 9.36 -6.11
CA LEU A 20 5.27 8.90 -7.49
C LEU A 20 4.34 9.69 -8.39
N THR A 21 3.14 10.03 -7.92
CA THR A 21 2.19 10.82 -8.72
C THR A 21 2.70 12.22 -9.02
N LYS A 22 3.56 12.78 -8.16
CA LYS A 22 4.17 14.08 -8.39
C LYS A 22 5.28 14.04 -9.44
N VAL A 23 5.93 12.89 -9.60
CA VAL A 23 7.08 12.72 -10.51
C VAL A 23 6.64 12.19 -11.85
N PHE A 24 5.74 11.23 -11.87
CA PHE A 24 5.26 10.57 -13.09
C PHE A 24 3.86 11.04 -13.43
N GLY A 25 3.56 11.12 -14.70
CA GLY A 25 2.26 11.65 -15.16
C GLY A 25 1.09 10.72 -14.90
N GLU A 26 1.33 9.41 -14.86
CA GLU A 26 0.26 8.43 -14.68
C GLU A 26 0.73 7.32 -13.74
N VAL A 27 0.06 7.18 -12.59
CA VAL A 27 0.36 6.17 -11.59
C VAL A 27 -0.88 5.34 -11.30
N CYS A 28 -0.73 4.02 -11.41
CA CYS A 28 -1.76 3.06 -11.04
C CYS A 28 -1.28 2.31 -9.79
N ALA A 29 -2.13 2.15 -8.80
CA ALA A 29 -1.75 1.52 -7.55
C ALA A 29 -2.65 0.32 -7.24
N VAL A 30 -2.02 -0.83 -6.98
CA VAL A 30 -2.70 -2.01 -6.42
C VAL A 30 -2.29 -2.06 -4.95
N VAL A 31 -3.25 -1.87 -4.06
CA VAL A 31 -2.99 -1.63 -2.63
C VAL A 31 -3.56 -2.76 -1.81
N GLU A 32 -2.69 -3.55 -1.18
CA GLU A 32 -3.10 -4.57 -0.22
C GLU A 32 -3.54 -3.91 1.09
N CYS A 33 -4.80 -4.13 1.45
CA CYS A 33 -5.34 -3.58 2.69
C CYS A 33 -5.10 -4.58 3.83
N THR A 34 -4.00 -4.38 4.54
CA THR A 34 -3.62 -5.19 5.70
C THR A 34 -4.14 -4.62 7.01
N THR A 35 -4.65 -3.38 6.96
CA THR A 35 -5.18 -2.68 8.13
C THR A 35 -6.50 -2.03 7.80
N VAL A 36 -7.38 -1.96 8.80
CA VAL A 36 -8.63 -1.20 8.71
C VAL A 36 -8.34 0.29 8.85
N PHE A 37 -7.47 0.62 9.81
CA PHE A 37 -7.00 1.98 10.04
C PHE A 37 -5.48 2.01 9.90
N PRO A 38 -4.91 3.14 9.44
CA PRO A 38 -3.47 3.25 9.30
C PRO A 38 -2.76 2.90 10.61
N GLY A 39 -1.84 1.95 10.51
CA GLY A 39 -1.05 1.52 11.66
C GLY A 39 -1.67 0.45 12.54
N GLU A 40 -2.90 0.00 12.25
CA GLU A 40 -3.53 -1.07 13.04
C GLU A 40 -3.77 -2.29 12.17
N THR A 41 -3.40 -3.46 12.64
CA THR A 41 -3.61 -4.74 11.97
C THR A 41 -4.70 -5.55 12.65
N ASP A 42 -5.39 -6.41 11.91
CA ASP A 42 -6.47 -7.25 12.44
C ASP A 42 -6.00 -8.19 13.56
N ASP A 43 -4.74 -8.57 13.54
CA ASP A 43 -4.17 -9.51 14.50
C ASP A 43 -3.38 -8.82 15.63
N PHE A 44 -3.50 -7.49 15.77
CA PHE A 44 -2.74 -6.72 16.74
C PHE A 44 -2.83 -7.31 18.15
N TYR A 45 -4.05 -7.61 18.60
CA TYR A 45 -4.27 -8.11 19.96
C TYR A 45 -3.89 -9.57 20.15
N LYS A 46 -3.56 -10.29 19.09
CA LYS A 46 -3.04 -11.66 19.16
C LYS A 46 -1.53 -11.70 19.40
N LYS A 47 -0.87 -10.56 19.31
CA LYS A 47 0.58 -10.45 19.52
C LYS A 47 0.90 -10.35 21.01
N THR A 48 2.15 -10.68 21.37
CA THR A 48 2.63 -10.48 22.73
C THR A 48 2.62 -9.01 23.12
N ILE A 49 2.66 -8.72 24.42
CA ILE A 49 2.69 -7.32 24.92
C ILE A 49 3.90 -6.59 24.36
N VAL A 50 5.06 -7.23 24.31
CA VAL A 50 6.29 -6.64 23.76
C VAL A 50 6.11 -6.27 22.29
N MET A 51 5.52 -7.17 21.51
CA MET A 51 5.24 -6.91 20.09
C MET A 51 4.20 -5.81 19.91
N GLN A 52 3.18 -5.77 20.77
CA GLN A 52 2.19 -4.69 20.72
C GLN A 52 2.82 -3.33 20.98
N GLU A 53 3.69 -3.23 21.97
CA GLU A 53 4.41 -1.98 22.27
C GLU A 53 5.31 -1.56 21.12
N TYR A 54 6.02 -2.51 20.52
CA TYR A 54 6.87 -2.26 19.36
C TYR A 54 6.06 -1.69 18.19
N PHE A 55 4.95 -2.34 17.83
CA PHE A 55 4.13 -1.90 16.71
C PHE A 55 3.43 -0.58 16.99
N LYS A 56 3.07 -0.28 18.24
CA LYS A 56 2.57 1.05 18.59
C LYS A 56 3.58 2.14 18.31
N LYS A 57 4.83 1.92 18.69
CA LYS A 57 5.91 2.89 18.44
C LYS A 57 6.15 3.09 16.94
N VAL A 58 6.14 2.00 16.16
CA VAL A 58 6.27 2.07 14.71
C VAL A 58 5.11 2.86 14.11
N THR A 59 3.88 2.59 14.53
CA THR A 59 2.69 3.29 14.07
C THR A 59 2.75 4.77 14.36
N GLU A 60 3.14 5.14 15.59
CA GLU A 60 3.27 6.56 15.97
C GLU A 60 4.34 7.26 15.14
N ALA A 61 5.47 6.60 14.91
CA ALA A 61 6.53 7.15 14.07
C ALA A 61 6.06 7.36 12.62
N GLU A 62 5.33 6.40 12.06
CA GLU A 62 4.79 6.52 10.71
C GLU A 62 3.80 7.67 10.59
N LYS A 63 2.89 7.81 11.54
CA LYS A 63 1.92 8.93 11.56
C LYS A 63 2.63 10.27 11.65
N LYS A 64 3.68 10.34 12.45
CA LYS A 64 4.46 11.57 12.63
C LYS A 64 5.22 11.97 11.37
N TYR A 65 5.88 11.00 10.71
CA TYR A 65 6.79 11.31 9.61
C TYR A 65 6.13 11.27 8.24
N PHE A 66 5.07 10.51 8.05
CA PHE A 66 4.44 10.33 6.74
C PHE A 66 3.10 11.03 6.58
N GLN A 67 2.50 11.55 7.62
CA GLN A 67 1.21 12.28 7.60
C GLN A 67 0.17 11.60 6.68
N TYR A 68 -0.68 10.78 7.24
CA TYR A 68 -1.64 10.05 6.45
C TYR A 68 -2.75 10.95 5.92
N ASP A 69 -2.68 11.30 4.64
CA ASP A 69 -3.66 12.14 3.94
C ASP A 69 -4.49 11.37 2.90
N GLY A 70 -4.29 10.06 2.80
CA GLY A 70 -4.89 9.25 1.75
C GLY A 70 -4.15 9.37 0.41
N ILE A 71 -4.61 8.64 -0.58
CA ILE A 71 -4.02 8.64 -1.92
C ILE A 71 -4.55 9.84 -2.69
N LYS A 72 -3.64 10.63 -3.26
CA LYS A 72 -3.95 11.83 -4.03
C LYS A 72 -3.33 11.74 -5.41
N GLY A 73 -4.17 11.91 -6.44
CA GLY A 73 -3.70 12.06 -7.81
C GLY A 73 -3.35 10.78 -8.56
N ALA A 74 -3.47 9.61 -7.95
CA ALA A 74 -3.29 8.36 -8.68
C ALA A 74 -4.41 8.18 -9.71
N SER A 75 -4.06 7.75 -10.91
CA SER A 75 -5.01 7.57 -12.02
C SER A 75 -5.99 6.42 -11.74
N LEU A 76 -5.48 5.32 -11.22
CA LEU A 76 -6.28 4.15 -10.85
C LEU A 76 -5.78 3.63 -9.51
N VAL A 77 -6.72 3.23 -8.66
CA VAL A 77 -6.41 2.57 -7.39
C VAL A 77 -7.28 1.34 -7.24
N LYS A 78 -6.66 0.20 -6.98
CA LYS A 78 -7.38 -1.06 -6.73
C LYS A 78 -7.02 -1.56 -5.33
N PRO A 79 -7.92 -1.41 -4.35
CA PRO A 79 -7.72 -2.03 -3.04
C PRO A 79 -8.02 -3.51 -3.11
N ILE A 80 -7.19 -4.33 -2.46
CA ILE A 80 -7.35 -5.77 -2.38
C ILE A 80 -7.02 -6.23 -0.95
N LYS A 81 -7.44 -7.43 -0.59
CA LYS A 81 -7.01 -8.05 0.66
C LYS A 81 -5.58 -8.55 0.53
N ALA A 82 -4.85 -8.61 1.64
CA ALA A 82 -3.51 -9.19 1.65
C ALA A 82 -3.54 -10.63 1.10
N GLY A 83 -2.67 -10.90 0.14
CA GLY A 83 -2.57 -12.20 -0.53
C GLY A 83 -3.50 -12.40 -1.72
N ASP A 84 -4.51 -11.56 -1.91
CA ASP A 84 -5.47 -11.71 -3.01
C ASP A 84 -4.84 -11.52 -4.39
N LEU A 85 -3.73 -10.79 -4.46
CA LEU A 85 -3.07 -10.53 -5.73
C LEU A 85 -2.74 -11.81 -6.50
N ASN A 86 -2.35 -12.87 -5.80
CA ASN A 86 -2.02 -14.15 -6.42
C ASN A 86 -3.24 -14.94 -6.90
N HIS A 87 -4.43 -14.51 -6.53
CA HIS A 87 -5.68 -15.18 -6.85
C HIS A 87 -6.57 -14.38 -7.81
N LEU A 88 -6.15 -13.17 -8.17
CA LEU A 88 -6.91 -12.34 -9.09
C LEU A 88 -6.76 -12.83 -10.54
N ASN A 89 -7.84 -12.70 -11.29
CA ASN A 89 -7.81 -12.93 -12.73
C ASN A 89 -6.97 -11.84 -13.40
N LEU A 90 -6.07 -12.20 -14.30
CA LEU A 90 -5.23 -11.26 -15.03
C LEU A 90 -6.06 -10.22 -15.80
N SER A 91 -7.24 -10.60 -16.31
CA SER A 91 -8.11 -9.65 -17.00
C SER A 91 -8.61 -8.54 -16.09
N ALA A 92 -8.79 -8.81 -14.78
CA ALA A 92 -9.17 -7.80 -13.80
C ALA A 92 -8.05 -6.80 -13.54
N LEU A 93 -6.80 -7.16 -13.84
CA LEU A 93 -5.63 -6.32 -13.66
C LEU A 93 -5.11 -5.72 -14.97
N SER A 94 -5.79 -5.91 -16.09
CA SER A 94 -5.26 -5.52 -17.41
C SER A 94 -4.83 -4.05 -17.47
N SER A 95 -5.60 -3.13 -16.87
CA SER A 95 -5.26 -1.72 -16.82
C SER A 95 -4.02 -1.41 -15.98
N TYR A 96 -3.68 -2.28 -15.04
CA TYR A 96 -2.52 -2.14 -14.15
C TYR A 96 -1.28 -2.84 -14.70
N LEU A 97 -1.44 -3.76 -15.65
CA LEU A 97 -0.36 -4.55 -16.22
C LEU A 97 0.17 -4.02 -17.55
N ASN A 98 -0.26 -2.83 -17.94
CA ASN A 98 0.20 -2.16 -19.16
C ASN A 98 0.94 -0.88 -18.80
N SER A 99 2.06 -1.02 -18.12
CA SER A 99 2.86 0.11 -17.64
C SER A 99 4.30 0.01 -18.11
N ASP A 100 4.98 1.15 -18.12
CA ASP A 100 6.39 1.22 -18.49
C ASP A 100 7.31 0.70 -17.38
N VAL A 101 6.90 0.93 -16.12
CA VAL A 101 7.65 0.53 -14.92
C VAL A 101 6.70 -0.06 -13.89
N TYR A 102 7.15 -1.11 -13.23
CA TYR A 102 6.44 -1.75 -12.12
C TYR A 102 7.28 -1.64 -10.86
N ILE A 103 6.67 -1.14 -9.78
CA ILE A 103 7.32 -0.99 -8.48
C ILE A 103 6.60 -1.90 -7.49
N ILE A 104 7.37 -2.71 -6.77
CA ILE A 104 6.84 -3.57 -5.71
C ILE A 104 7.49 -3.10 -4.40
N PHE A 105 6.67 -2.63 -3.47
CA PHE A 105 7.14 -2.10 -2.20
C PHE A 105 6.16 -2.44 -1.08
N GLY A 106 6.57 -3.33 -0.19
CA GLY A 106 5.75 -3.68 0.96
C GLY A 106 4.50 -4.49 0.62
N ALA A 107 4.40 -5.05 -0.58
CA ALA A 107 3.36 -6.01 -0.91
C ALA A 107 3.71 -7.37 -0.30
N SER A 108 2.68 -8.18 -0.04
CA SER A 108 2.90 -9.55 0.38
C SER A 108 3.47 -10.38 -0.77
N TYR A 109 3.77 -11.64 -0.50
CA TYR A 109 4.36 -12.55 -1.50
C TYR A 109 3.53 -12.57 -2.79
N ILE A 110 4.22 -12.34 -3.88
CA ILE A 110 3.66 -12.37 -5.23
C ILE A 110 4.28 -13.51 -6.01
#